data_450bf960f5f97c8f8ef8040405e8a3a5
#
_entry.id   450bf960f5f97c8f8ef8040405e8a3a5
#
_cell.length_a   1.000
_cell.length_b   1.000
_cell.length_c   1.000
_cell.angle_alpha   90.00
_cell.angle_beta   90.00
_cell.angle_gamma   90.00
#
_symmetry.space_group_name_H-M   'P 1'
#
loop_
_entity.id
_entity.type
_entity.pdbx_description
1 polymer ?
#
loop_
_entity_poly.entity_id
_entity_poly.type
_entity_poly.pdbx_seq_one_letter_code
_entity_poly.pdbx_strand_id
1 'polypeptide(L)'
;MKKKVMSAVLAAAMVVGMAGNVVTVSAKEKYDLTLYSVNTTDPDFEDWLANVEDATGLNINVIAAPTDTDTRQQKITTMLSTGDTSVDVIEINDEMSAAFKNSGWLEGLNDTVMTDDIIDQFAQGYVEDMITDKDGNIIGVPGYAGYLAFWVNQEIMDEVGIKSIDTKEDFMKYMKAVSKDGRFGYGGSWEKTYAFNELAQFVNMFGGDYFDWTKEENKEAVQFLHDLVADKETSIEQIADKYDQMNPKINDGKYGCWFMWGLGTDYAKADMLGADKIHMEMVPDFSGKGERAIFTDSWNYVLNKASKNKDAAVKFLQYMADEGGMEASYKAFDRYPARKDVAEK
;
A
#
# COMPACT_ATOMS: atom_id res chain seq x y z
N MET A 1 9.70 -33.38 8.52
CA MET A 1 9.26 -32.65 9.71
C MET A 1 10.47 -32.30 10.56
N LYS A 2 11.06 -31.12 10.40
CA LYS A 2 12.09 -30.58 11.29
C LYS A 2 11.68 -29.16 11.64
N LYS A 3 11.17 -28.98 12.87
CA LYS A 3 10.87 -27.68 13.46
C LYS A 3 12.19 -26.95 13.68
N LYS A 4 12.41 -25.82 13.02
CA LYS A 4 13.47 -24.88 13.37
C LYS A 4 12.96 -23.99 14.51
N VAL A 5 13.72 -23.96 15.59
CA VAL A 5 13.44 -23.20 16.82
C VAL A 5 13.96 -21.79 16.60
N MET A 6 13.10 -20.81 16.74
CA MET A 6 13.47 -19.39 16.77
C MET A 6 14.27 -19.09 18.06
N SER A 7 15.46 -18.55 17.94
CA SER A 7 16.29 -18.08 19.07
C SER A 7 16.28 -16.56 19.11
N ALA A 8 15.50 -15.99 20.03
CA ALA A 8 15.64 -14.60 20.43
C ALA A 8 16.89 -14.48 21.34
N VAL A 9 17.87 -13.67 20.98
CA VAL A 9 19.04 -13.37 21.81
C VAL A 9 18.87 -11.99 22.43
N LEU A 10 18.58 -11.98 23.73
CA LEU A 10 18.70 -10.81 24.60
C LEU A 10 20.18 -10.70 25.03
N ALA A 11 20.83 -9.57 24.72
CA ALA A 11 22.17 -9.29 25.19
C ALA A 11 22.12 -8.70 26.60
N ALA A 12 22.57 -9.46 27.59
CA ALA A 12 22.95 -8.94 28.90
C ALA A 12 24.46 -9.11 29.08
N ALA A 13 25.18 -8.01 29.22
CA ALA A 13 26.59 -8.00 29.55
C ALA A 13 26.76 -8.12 31.06
N MET A 14 27.49 -9.14 31.50
CA MET A 14 28.18 -9.14 32.81
C MET A 14 29.57 -9.74 32.69
N VAL A 15 30.54 -8.96 33.09
CA VAL A 15 31.97 -9.33 33.18
C VAL A 15 32.23 -10.02 34.50
N VAL A 16 32.81 -11.23 34.50
CA VAL A 16 33.71 -11.71 35.54
C VAL A 16 34.54 -12.92 35.04
N GLY A 17 35.85 -12.77 34.99
CA GLY A 17 36.89 -13.70 35.50
C GLY A 17 37.18 -15.01 34.76
N MET A 18 38.28 -15.01 34.03
CA MET A 18 39.33 -16.04 33.81
C MET A 18 38.99 -17.52 33.98
N ALA A 19 38.86 -18.24 32.88
CA ALA A 19 39.53 -19.54 32.59
C ALA A 19 39.23 -19.89 31.12
N GLY A 20 40.28 -20.26 30.36
CA GLY A 20 40.23 -20.38 28.91
C GLY A 20 39.24 -21.42 28.40
N ASN A 21 38.17 -20.92 27.85
CA ASN A 21 37.36 -21.56 26.81
C ASN A 21 37.32 -20.61 25.63
N VAL A 22 37.84 -21.02 24.51
CA VAL A 22 37.66 -20.35 23.25
C VAL A 22 36.15 -20.41 22.95
N VAL A 23 35.45 -19.33 23.31
CA VAL A 23 34.11 -19.11 22.82
C VAL A 23 34.31 -18.81 21.34
N THR A 24 33.99 -19.76 20.49
CA THR A 24 33.76 -19.50 19.06
C THR A 24 32.64 -18.49 19.02
N VAL A 25 33.01 -17.21 18.85
CA VAL A 25 32.05 -16.17 18.42
C VAL A 25 31.53 -16.69 17.10
N SER A 26 30.26 -17.15 17.09
CA SER A 26 29.56 -17.43 15.87
C SER A 26 29.71 -16.19 14.99
N ALA A 27 30.32 -16.33 13.83
CA ALA A 27 30.43 -15.25 12.89
C ALA A 27 29.01 -14.70 12.68
N LYS A 28 28.83 -13.41 12.96
CA LYS A 28 27.58 -12.70 12.65
C LYS A 28 27.28 -13.04 11.20
N GLU A 29 26.12 -13.65 10.93
CA GLU A 29 25.72 -13.94 9.55
C GLU A 29 25.91 -12.66 8.75
N LYS A 30 26.74 -12.73 7.72
CA LYS A 30 27.06 -11.57 6.90
C LYS A 30 25.96 -11.48 5.85
N TYR A 31 25.03 -10.57 6.08
CA TYR A 31 24.03 -10.23 5.07
C TYR A 31 24.68 -9.41 3.96
N ASP A 32 24.23 -9.66 2.71
CA ASP A 32 24.65 -8.90 1.54
C ASP A 32 23.87 -7.59 1.40
N LEU A 33 22.64 -7.57 1.94
CA LEU A 33 21.66 -6.50 1.81
C LEU A 33 20.79 -6.40 3.06
N THR A 34 20.37 -5.21 3.44
CA THR A 34 19.32 -4.97 4.43
C THR A 34 18.12 -4.30 3.77
N LEU A 35 16.97 -4.97 3.78
CA LEU A 35 15.67 -4.50 3.30
C LEU A 35 14.83 -3.97 4.47
N TYR A 36 14.23 -2.80 4.30
CA TYR A 36 13.24 -2.23 5.22
C TYR A 36 11.85 -2.33 4.58
N SER A 37 11.01 -3.25 5.06
CA SER A 37 9.73 -3.59 4.42
C SER A 37 8.55 -3.52 5.38
N VAL A 38 7.41 -3.09 4.88
CA VAL A 38 6.12 -3.08 5.57
C VAL A 38 5.41 -4.44 5.47
N ASN A 39 5.77 -5.28 4.49
CA ASN A 39 5.11 -6.55 4.21
C ASN A 39 5.50 -7.70 5.15
N THR A 40 6.37 -7.45 6.13
CA THR A 40 6.88 -8.47 7.08
C THR A 40 5.81 -9.14 7.94
N THR A 41 4.62 -8.59 8.00
CA THR A 41 3.47 -9.18 8.72
C THR A 41 2.59 -10.04 7.83
N ASP A 42 2.86 -10.08 6.53
CA ASP A 42 2.14 -10.93 5.61
C ASP A 42 2.51 -12.41 5.88
N PRO A 43 1.53 -13.32 5.91
CA PRO A 43 1.80 -14.74 6.18
C PRO A 43 2.78 -15.40 5.21
N ASP A 44 2.82 -14.96 3.96
CA ASP A 44 3.65 -15.55 2.91
C ASP A 44 4.98 -14.79 2.70
N PHE A 45 5.29 -13.82 3.57
CA PHE A 45 6.51 -13.02 3.47
C PHE A 45 7.80 -13.85 3.53
N GLU A 46 7.87 -14.84 4.42
CA GLU A 46 9.05 -15.70 4.57
C GLU A 46 9.31 -16.54 3.31
N ASP A 47 8.24 -17.07 2.70
CA ASP A 47 8.34 -17.84 1.47
C ASP A 47 8.70 -16.94 0.27
N TRP A 48 8.16 -15.72 0.22
CA TRP A 48 8.57 -14.71 -0.77
C TRP A 48 10.06 -14.37 -0.62
N LEU A 49 10.53 -14.09 0.60
CA LEU A 49 11.92 -13.76 0.86
C LEU A 49 12.87 -14.89 0.42
N ALA A 50 12.53 -16.14 0.76
CA ALA A 50 13.31 -17.29 0.35
C ALA A 50 13.40 -17.42 -1.20
N ASN A 51 12.27 -17.15 -1.90
CA ASN A 51 12.26 -17.16 -3.38
C ASN A 51 13.14 -16.03 -3.96
N VAL A 52 13.12 -14.84 -3.35
CA VAL A 52 13.98 -13.71 -3.76
C VAL A 52 15.45 -14.04 -3.53
N GLU A 53 15.81 -14.63 -2.37
CA GLU A 53 17.17 -15.05 -2.05
C GLU A 53 17.66 -16.12 -3.02
N ASP A 54 16.84 -17.13 -3.32
CA ASP A 54 17.18 -18.19 -4.28
C ASP A 54 17.40 -17.62 -5.71
N ALA A 55 16.54 -16.72 -6.14
CA ALA A 55 16.63 -16.12 -7.48
C ALA A 55 17.82 -15.16 -7.62
N THR A 56 18.12 -14.42 -6.56
CA THR A 56 19.20 -13.43 -6.57
C THR A 56 20.52 -13.98 -6.06
N GLY A 57 20.53 -15.05 -5.30
CA GLY A 57 21.70 -15.56 -4.59
C GLY A 57 22.22 -14.60 -3.51
N LEU A 58 21.36 -13.71 -3.00
CA LEU A 58 21.67 -12.79 -1.91
C LEU A 58 21.23 -13.38 -0.58
N ASN A 59 21.92 -13.02 0.49
CA ASN A 59 21.49 -13.25 1.87
C ASN A 59 20.95 -11.93 2.42
N ILE A 60 19.63 -11.84 2.65
CA ILE A 60 18.93 -10.59 2.92
C ILE A 60 18.53 -10.49 4.39
N ASN A 61 19.01 -9.44 5.07
CA ASN A 61 18.49 -9.05 6.36
C ASN A 61 17.22 -8.22 6.18
N VAL A 62 16.20 -8.47 6.98
CA VAL A 62 14.93 -7.70 6.89
C VAL A 62 14.69 -6.97 8.21
N ILE A 63 14.35 -5.69 8.09
CA ILE A 63 13.88 -4.86 9.20
C ILE A 63 12.42 -4.52 8.94
N ALA A 64 11.55 -4.89 9.89
CA ALA A 64 10.12 -4.57 9.81
C ALA A 64 9.87 -3.07 9.93
N ALA A 65 9.20 -2.51 8.94
CA ALA A 65 8.72 -1.14 8.97
C ALA A 65 7.42 -1.03 9.78
N PRO A 66 7.15 0.10 10.47
CA PRO A 66 5.85 0.34 11.08
C PRO A 66 4.73 0.34 10.04
N THR A 67 3.59 -0.23 10.39
CA THR A 67 2.38 -0.18 9.57
C THR A 67 1.74 1.22 9.56
N ASP A 68 1.84 1.96 10.67
CA ASP A 68 1.40 3.36 10.75
C ASP A 68 2.24 4.27 9.85
N THR A 69 1.58 4.95 8.91
CA THR A 69 2.22 5.76 7.85
C THR A 69 3.06 6.90 8.40
N ASP A 70 2.54 7.66 9.37
CA ASP A 70 3.26 8.81 9.95
C ASP A 70 4.54 8.35 10.65
N THR A 71 4.43 7.31 11.46
CA THR A 71 5.58 6.72 12.19
C THR A 71 6.63 6.17 11.22
N ARG A 72 6.20 5.50 10.16
CA ARG A 72 7.08 4.96 9.13
C ARG A 72 7.81 6.07 8.40
N GLN A 73 7.10 7.11 7.94
CA GLN A 73 7.69 8.25 7.24
C GLN A 73 8.70 9.00 8.11
N GLN A 74 8.40 9.23 9.39
CA GLN A 74 9.33 9.86 10.33
C GLN A 74 10.63 9.05 10.51
N LYS A 75 10.53 7.73 10.65
CA LYS A 75 11.68 6.83 10.76
C LYS A 75 12.53 6.85 9.50
N ILE A 76 11.92 6.72 8.33
CA ILE A 76 12.62 6.75 7.04
C ILE A 76 13.29 8.11 6.83
N THR A 77 12.58 9.21 7.11
CA THR A 77 13.14 10.56 7.04
C THR A 77 14.39 10.69 7.91
N THR A 78 14.33 10.17 9.14
CA THR A 78 15.48 10.21 10.07
C THR A 78 16.65 9.40 9.51
N MET A 79 16.42 8.16 9.07
CA MET A 79 17.46 7.30 8.50
C MET A 79 18.14 7.97 7.29
N LEU A 80 17.34 8.41 6.32
CA LEU A 80 17.86 9.00 5.09
C LEU A 80 18.58 10.33 5.32
N SER A 81 18.01 11.23 6.11
CA SER A 81 18.60 12.56 6.36
C SER A 81 19.88 12.53 7.17
N THR A 82 20.07 11.52 8.03
CA THR A 82 21.32 11.34 8.79
C THR A 82 22.38 10.56 8.04
N GLY A 83 22.07 10.02 6.85
CA GLY A 83 22.97 9.18 6.08
C GLY A 83 23.26 7.84 6.77
N ASP A 84 22.23 7.27 7.45
CA ASP A 84 22.33 5.96 8.09
C ASP A 84 22.59 4.89 7.04
N THR A 85 23.61 4.09 7.25
CA THR A 85 24.05 3.02 6.33
C THR A 85 23.57 1.63 6.76
N SER A 86 22.70 1.54 7.76
CA SER A 86 22.23 0.26 8.29
C SER A 86 21.13 -0.37 7.41
N VAL A 87 20.53 0.40 6.50
CA VAL A 87 19.49 -0.03 5.57
C VAL A 87 19.90 0.32 4.15
N ASP A 88 19.77 -0.62 3.24
CA ASP A 88 20.17 -0.47 1.84
C ASP A 88 18.97 -0.18 0.92
N VAL A 89 17.94 -1.01 0.98
CA VAL A 89 16.70 -0.85 0.22
C VAL A 89 15.53 -0.58 1.16
N ILE A 90 14.68 0.35 0.77
CA ILE A 90 13.53 0.79 1.56
C ILE A 90 12.28 0.69 0.67
N GLU A 91 11.23 0.12 1.21
CA GLU A 91 9.92 0.11 0.59
C GLU A 91 9.14 1.36 1.04
N ILE A 92 8.71 2.17 0.08
CA ILE A 92 8.00 3.43 0.31
C ILE A 92 6.76 3.55 -0.58
N ASN A 93 5.73 4.25 -0.10
CA ASN A 93 4.55 4.58 -0.89
C ASN A 93 4.70 5.90 -1.65
N ASP A 94 3.70 6.28 -2.44
CA ASP A 94 3.72 7.47 -3.29
C ASP A 94 3.91 8.77 -2.52
N GLU A 95 3.27 8.92 -1.35
CA GLU A 95 3.43 10.13 -0.52
C GLU A 95 4.89 10.31 -0.09
N MET A 96 5.55 9.22 0.26
CA MET A 96 6.97 9.22 0.63
C MET A 96 7.85 9.41 -0.61
N SER A 97 7.48 8.85 -1.76
CA SER A 97 8.16 9.08 -3.03
C SER A 97 8.13 10.57 -3.39
N ALA A 98 6.96 11.21 -3.30
CA ALA A 98 6.80 12.65 -3.52
C ALA A 98 7.64 13.49 -2.54
N ALA A 99 7.69 13.08 -1.26
CA ALA A 99 8.45 13.78 -0.22
C ALA A 99 9.98 13.64 -0.42
N PHE A 100 10.45 12.48 -0.88
CA PHE A 100 11.88 12.16 -0.88
C PHE A 100 12.55 12.30 -2.25
N LYS A 101 11.83 12.28 -3.39
CA LYS A 101 12.44 12.27 -4.72
C LYS A 101 13.42 13.42 -4.99
N ASN A 102 13.19 14.59 -4.40
CA ASN A 102 14.05 15.75 -4.56
C ASN A 102 14.99 16.00 -3.37
N SER A 103 15.05 15.08 -2.40
CA SER A 103 15.85 15.22 -1.19
C SER A 103 17.36 15.06 -1.43
N GLY A 104 17.72 14.33 -2.48
CA GLY A 104 19.10 13.90 -2.75
C GLY A 104 19.57 12.73 -1.87
N TRP A 105 18.67 12.08 -1.14
CA TRP A 105 18.97 10.96 -0.24
C TRP A 105 18.90 9.58 -0.92
N LEU A 106 18.26 9.53 -2.07
CA LEU A 106 18.05 8.30 -2.84
C LEU A 106 19.02 8.22 -4.01
N GLU A 107 19.40 7.00 -4.39
CA GLU A 107 20.27 6.74 -5.54
C GLU A 107 19.47 6.75 -6.82
N GLY A 108 20.04 7.33 -7.90
CA GLY A 108 19.48 7.23 -9.26
C GLY A 108 19.69 5.84 -9.84
N LEU A 109 18.67 5.29 -10.47
CA LEU A 109 18.65 3.94 -11.00
C LEU A 109 18.65 3.84 -12.54
N ASN A 110 18.69 4.95 -13.26
CA ASN A 110 18.58 5.02 -14.72
C ASN A 110 19.55 4.10 -15.46
N ASP A 111 20.82 4.10 -15.05
CA ASP A 111 21.88 3.36 -15.76
C ASP A 111 22.07 1.92 -15.26
N THR A 112 21.33 1.51 -14.21
CA THR A 112 21.57 0.25 -13.51
C THR A 112 20.39 -0.68 -13.47
N VAL A 113 19.19 -0.16 -13.20
CA VAL A 113 17.96 -0.92 -12.99
C VAL A 113 16.86 -0.47 -13.95
N MET A 114 16.56 0.82 -13.97
CA MET A 114 15.46 1.41 -14.73
C MET A 114 15.95 1.82 -16.13
N THR A 115 16.27 0.83 -16.96
CA THR A 115 16.60 1.02 -18.37
C THR A 115 15.34 1.30 -19.18
N ASP A 116 15.47 1.83 -20.40
CA ASP A 116 14.33 2.15 -21.27
C ASP A 116 13.38 0.96 -21.46
N ASP A 117 13.91 -0.25 -21.69
CA ASP A 117 13.12 -1.47 -21.85
C ASP A 117 12.32 -1.84 -20.58
N ILE A 118 12.86 -1.55 -19.40
CA ILE A 118 12.19 -1.76 -18.13
C ILE A 118 11.13 -0.67 -17.89
N ILE A 119 11.45 0.59 -18.15
CA ILE A 119 10.52 1.72 -18.00
C ILE A 119 9.27 1.50 -18.85
N ASP A 120 9.41 1.00 -20.06
CA ASP A 120 8.30 0.73 -20.98
C ASP A 120 7.28 -0.28 -20.44
N GLN A 121 7.65 -1.08 -19.44
CA GLN A 121 6.74 -2.04 -18.80
C GLN A 121 5.82 -1.40 -17.75
N PHE A 122 6.10 -0.20 -17.29
CA PHE A 122 5.30 0.50 -16.30
C PHE A 122 4.30 1.47 -16.95
N ALA A 123 3.33 1.96 -16.19
CA ALA A 123 2.37 2.94 -16.67
C ALA A 123 3.08 4.22 -17.10
N GLN A 124 2.79 4.67 -18.31
CA GLN A 124 3.33 5.92 -18.81
C GLN A 124 2.91 7.09 -17.90
N GLY A 125 3.84 7.96 -17.59
CA GLY A 125 3.63 9.07 -16.66
C GLY A 125 3.90 8.72 -15.20
N TYR A 126 3.66 7.47 -14.75
CA TYR A 126 3.96 7.11 -13.37
C TYR A 126 5.45 7.27 -13.05
N VAL A 127 6.31 6.73 -13.90
CA VAL A 127 7.77 6.85 -13.73
C VAL A 127 8.21 8.31 -13.76
N GLU A 128 7.68 9.09 -14.72
CA GLU A 128 8.04 10.50 -14.88
C GLU A 128 7.55 11.35 -13.70
N ASP A 129 6.28 11.19 -13.30
CA ASP A 129 5.64 12.09 -12.34
C ASP A 129 5.94 11.71 -10.89
N MET A 130 6.01 10.42 -10.58
CA MET A 130 6.07 9.95 -9.19
C MET A 130 7.48 9.64 -8.72
N ILE A 131 8.32 9.02 -9.54
CA ILE A 131 9.63 8.53 -9.13
C ILE A 131 10.83 9.11 -9.90
N THR A 132 10.63 10.10 -10.76
CA THR A 132 11.72 10.85 -11.38
C THR A 132 11.91 12.16 -10.64
N ASP A 133 13.15 12.45 -10.23
CA ASP A 133 13.51 13.70 -9.56
C ASP A 133 13.65 14.85 -10.57
N LYS A 134 13.84 16.08 -10.06
CA LYS A 134 14.01 17.29 -10.88
C LYS A 134 15.24 17.28 -11.77
N ASP A 135 16.21 16.41 -11.51
CA ASP A 135 17.47 16.29 -12.25
C ASP A 135 17.40 15.12 -13.27
N GLY A 136 16.26 14.45 -13.38
CA GLY A 136 15.99 13.34 -14.30
C GLY A 136 16.43 11.96 -13.77
N ASN A 137 16.76 11.84 -12.49
CA ASN A 137 17.11 10.55 -11.92
C ASN A 137 15.83 9.80 -11.52
N ILE A 138 15.71 8.55 -11.94
CA ILE A 138 14.67 7.63 -11.47
C ILE A 138 15.12 7.05 -10.15
N ILE A 139 14.40 7.33 -9.06
CA ILE A 139 14.83 7.05 -7.68
C ILE A 139 14.21 5.77 -7.09
N GLY A 140 13.44 5.03 -7.85
CA GLY A 140 12.77 3.83 -7.35
C GLY A 140 12.35 2.85 -8.45
N VAL A 141 11.99 1.66 -8.02
CA VAL A 141 11.36 0.61 -8.83
C VAL A 141 9.94 0.45 -8.35
N PRO A 142 8.91 0.63 -9.21
CA PRO A 142 7.52 0.34 -8.83
C PRO A 142 7.36 -1.14 -8.49
N GLY A 143 6.90 -1.46 -7.29
CA GLY A 143 6.73 -2.83 -6.82
C GLY A 143 5.34 -3.35 -7.08
N TYR A 144 4.32 -2.60 -6.67
CA TYR A 144 2.92 -2.94 -6.90
C TYR A 144 2.07 -1.67 -6.92
N ALA A 145 0.91 -1.76 -7.55
CA ALA A 145 -0.09 -0.72 -7.52
C ALA A 145 -1.21 -1.09 -6.54
N GLY A 146 -1.63 -0.13 -5.72
CA GLY A 146 -2.85 -0.19 -4.96
C GLY A 146 -3.98 0.48 -5.72
N TYR A 147 -5.20 0.07 -5.47
CA TYR A 147 -6.40 0.74 -5.97
C TYR A 147 -7.47 0.79 -4.89
N LEU A 148 -8.17 1.91 -4.82
CA LEU A 148 -9.21 2.12 -3.84
C LEU A 148 -10.52 1.53 -4.37
N ALA A 149 -10.73 0.24 -4.10
CA ALA A 149 -11.87 -0.51 -4.61
C ALA A 149 -13.18 -0.10 -3.92
N PHE A 150 -14.28 -0.18 -4.67
CA PHE A 150 -15.63 -0.01 -4.15
C PHE A 150 -16.16 -1.35 -3.65
N TRP A 151 -16.35 -1.46 -2.34
CA TRP A 151 -16.82 -2.65 -1.66
C TRP A 151 -18.26 -2.49 -1.21
N VAL A 152 -19.01 -3.57 -1.30
CA VAL A 152 -20.42 -3.62 -0.88
C VAL A 152 -20.68 -4.81 0.05
N ASN A 153 -21.64 -4.63 0.96
CA ASN A 153 -22.18 -5.73 1.76
C ASN A 153 -23.37 -6.34 1.02
N GLN A 154 -23.19 -7.55 0.51
CA GLN A 154 -24.20 -8.25 -0.30
C GLN A 154 -25.47 -8.57 0.49
N GLU A 155 -25.35 -8.96 1.76
CA GLU A 155 -26.53 -9.25 2.58
C GLU A 155 -27.43 -8.01 2.74
N ILE A 156 -26.80 -6.84 2.89
CA ILE A 156 -27.53 -5.56 2.98
C ILE A 156 -28.13 -5.18 1.63
N MET A 157 -27.39 -5.37 0.51
CA MET A 157 -27.92 -5.15 -0.85
C MET A 157 -29.17 -5.99 -1.10
N ASP A 158 -29.10 -7.28 -0.76
CA ASP A 158 -30.21 -8.23 -0.92
C ASP A 158 -31.40 -7.86 -0.03
N GLU A 159 -31.16 -7.47 1.24
CA GLU A 159 -32.19 -7.02 2.17
C GLU A 159 -32.98 -5.83 1.64
N VAL A 160 -32.30 -4.85 1.00
CA VAL A 160 -32.97 -3.65 0.46
C VAL A 160 -33.43 -3.83 -1.00
N GLY A 161 -33.15 -4.98 -1.62
CA GLY A 161 -33.59 -5.31 -2.98
C GLY A 161 -32.91 -4.53 -4.09
N ILE A 162 -31.69 -4.03 -3.86
CA ILE A 162 -30.85 -3.34 -4.84
C ILE A 162 -29.84 -4.35 -5.39
N LYS A 163 -29.68 -4.38 -6.73
CA LYS A 163 -28.86 -5.38 -7.42
C LYS A 163 -27.55 -4.83 -7.96
N SER A 164 -27.44 -3.53 -8.18
CA SER A 164 -26.23 -2.85 -8.64
C SER A 164 -26.25 -1.38 -8.23
N ILE A 165 -25.08 -0.77 -8.22
CA ILE A 165 -24.86 0.63 -7.90
C ILE A 165 -24.00 1.21 -9.03
N ASP A 166 -24.64 1.52 -10.17
CA ASP A 166 -23.92 1.90 -11.38
C ASP A 166 -23.77 3.40 -11.58
N THR A 167 -24.71 4.17 -11.00
CA THR A 167 -24.79 5.63 -11.17
C THR A 167 -24.84 6.34 -9.82
N LYS A 168 -24.69 7.68 -9.84
CA LYS A 168 -24.91 8.52 -8.65
C LYS A 168 -26.32 8.35 -8.09
N GLU A 169 -27.32 8.23 -8.96
CA GLU A 169 -28.72 8.02 -8.55
C GLU A 169 -28.89 6.67 -7.86
N ASP A 170 -28.30 5.60 -8.36
CA ASP A 170 -28.32 4.29 -7.73
C ASP A 170 -27.62 4.32 -6.37
N PHE A 171 -26.46 4.99 -6.31
CA PHE A 171 -25.73 5.19 -5.06
C PHE A 171 -26.62 5.89 -4.02
N MET A 172 -27.25 7.01 -4.36
CA MET A 172 -28.12 7.75 -3.45
C MET A 172 -29.36 6.95 -3.04
N LYS A 173 -29.92 6.16 -3.96
CA LYS A 173 -31.03 5.25 -3.66
C LYS A 173 -30.59 4.19 -2.64
N TYR A 174 -29.38 3.65 -2.79
CA TYR A 174 -28.82 2.69 -1.85
C TYR A 174 -28.56 3.32 -0.47
N MET A 175 -27.94 4.51 -0.43
CA MET A 175 -27.72 5.26 0.80
C MET A 175 -29.00 5.39 1.62
N LYS A 176 -30.09 5.88 1.00
CA LYS A 176 -31.40 6.07 1.64
C LYS A 176 -32.06 4.76 2.11
N ALA A 177 -31.90 3.70 1.33
CA ALA A 177 -32.48 2.41 1.67
C ALA A 177 -31.83 1.75 2.89
N VAL A 178 -30.51 1.94 3.04
CA VAL A 178 -29.68 1.30 4.09
C VAL A 178 -29.64 2.13 5.37
N SER A 179 -29.63 3.47 5.28
CA SER A 179 -29.37 4.37 6.44
C SER A 179 -30.55 4.45 7.38
N LYS A 180 -30.73 3.39 8.19
CA LYS A 180 -31.77 3.26 9.22
C LYS A 180 -31.28 2.31 10.32
N ASP A 181 -31.92 2.36 11.47
CA ASP A 181 -31.72 1.43 12.58
C ASP A 181 -30.25 1.28 13.03
N GLY A 182 -29.47 2.38 12.94
CA GLY A 182 -28.05 2.40 13.34
C GLY A 182 -27.08 1.92 12.26
N ARG A 183 -27.59 1.63 11.05
CA ARG A 183 -26.78 1.41 9.84
C ARG A 183 -26.58 2.70 9.06
N PHE A 184 -25.52 2.74 8.28
CA PHE A 184 -25.20 3.81 7.34
C PHE A 184 -25.03 3.22 5.95
N GLY A 185 -25.49 3.93 4.92
CA GLY A 185 -25.29 3.54 3.52
C GLY A 185 -23.81 3.48 3.18
N TYR A 186 -23.05 4.48 3.61
CA TYR A 186 -21.62 4.63 3.36
C TYR A 186 -20.81 4.62 4.65
N GLY A 187 -19.66 3.94 4.63
CA GLY A 187 -18.63 4.00 5.67
C GLY A 187 -17.30 4.48 5.10
N GLY A 188 -16.55 5.26 5.85
CA GLY A 188 -15.28 5.81 5.40
C GLY A 188 -14.23 5.91 6.49
N SER A 189 -12.99 6.11 6.07
CA SER A 189 -11.81 6.31 6.91
C SER A 189 -11.35 7.76 6.74
N TRP A 190 -11.97 8.68 7.48
CA TRP A 190 -11.77 10.13 7.31
C TRP A 190 -10.87 10.77 8.37
N GLU A 191 -10.10 9.96 9.10
CA GLU A 191 -9.03 10.53 9.91
C GLU A 191 -8.08 11.31 8.98
N LYS A 192 -7.55 12.42 9.46
CA LYS A 192 -6.80 13.41 8.65
C LYS A 192 -5.68 12.83 7.77
N THR A 193 -5.07 11.71 8.18
CA THR A 193 -3.98 11.05 7.45
C THR A 193 -4.51 10.28 6.22
N TYR A 194 -5.77 9.81 6.27
CA TYR A 194 -6.35 8.94 5.24
C TYR A 194 -7.49 9.59 4.44
N ALA A 195 -8.09 10.66 4.96
CA ALA A 195 -9.26 11.31 4.35
C ALA A 195 -9.04 11.73 2.90
N PHE A 196 -7.80 12.06 2.52
CA PHE A 196 -7.49 12.52 1.17
C PHE A 196 -7.72 11.42 0.12
N ASN A 197 -7.55 10.15 0.45
CA ASN A 197 -7.75 9.04 -0.47
C ASN A 197 -9.20 8.99 -0.97
N GLU A 198 -10.15 8.98 -0.03
CA GLU A 198 -11.57 8.97 -0.37
C GLU A 198 -12.03 10.30 -0.97
N LEU A 199 -11.51 11.42 -0.47
CA LEU A 199 -11.82 12.72 -1.08
C LEU A 199 -11.35 12.78 -2.54
N ALA A 200 -10.14 12.32 -2.84
CA ALA A 200 -9.63 12.24 -4.21
C ALA A 200 -10.46 11.26 -5.06
N GLN A 201 -10.87 10.12 -4.50
CA GLN A 201 -11.75 9.17 -5.16
C GLN A 201 -13.08 9.83 -5.56
N PHE A 202 -13.75 10.53 -4.64
CA PHE A 202 -15.01 11.21 -4.94
C PHE A 202 -14.82 12.38 -5.92
N VAL A 203 -13.77 13.18 -5.78
CA VAL A 203 -13.44 14.25 -6.74
C VAL A 203 -13.32 13.67 -8.15
N ASN A 204 -12.59 12.58 -8.30
CA ASN A 204 -12.43 11.92 -9.60
C ASN A 204 -13.75 11.34 -10.14
N MET A 205 -14.60 10.76 -9.27
CA MET A 205 -15.92 10.25 -9.67
C MET A 205 -16.82 11.36 -10.21
N PHE A 206 -16.74 12.56 -9.66
CA PHE A 206 -17.45 13.73 -10.19
C PHE A 206 -16.85 14.29 -11.49
N GLY A 207 -15.72 13.77 -11.97
CA GLY A 207 -14.99 14.26 -13.15
C GLY A 207 -14.13 15.48 -12.83
N GLY A 208 -13.82 15.69 -11.56
CA GLY A 208 -12.92 16.73 -11.08
C GLY A 208 -11.43 16.39 -11.24
N ASP A 209 -10.60 17.14 -10.55
CA ASP A 209 -9.17 16.92 -10.49
C ASP A 209 -8.67 17.35 -9.09
N TYR A 210 -8.21 16.39 -8.31
CA TYR A 210 -7.80 16.64 -6.93
C TYR A 210 -6.69 17.72 -6.80
N PHE A 211 -5.91 17.93 -7.85
CA PHE A 211 -4.84 18.92 -7.87
C PHE A 211 -5.26 20.29 -8.43
N ASP A 212 -6.49 20.43 -8.97
CA ASP A 212 -7.03 21.70 -9.48
C ASP A 212 -8.32 22.09 -8.76
N TRP A 213 -8.21 22.73 -7.62
CA TRP A 213 -9.34 23.18 -6.80
C TRP A 213 -10.10 24.39 -7.36
N THR A 214 -9.83 24.79 -8.59
CA THR A 214 -10.64 25.80 -9.30
C THR A 214 -11.87 25.18 -10.00
N LYS A 215 -11.88 23.84 -10.16
CA LYS A 215 -12.97 23.11 -10.81
C LYS A 215 -14.22 23.05 -9.94
N GLU A 216 -15.39 23.20 -10.58
CA GLU A 216 -16.69 23.14 -9.90
C GLU A 216 -17.00 21.72 -9.41
N GLU A 217 -16.60 20.69 -10.16
CA GLU A 217 -16.76 19.26 -9.83
C GLU A 217 -16.13 18.92 -8.47
N ASN A 218 -15.00 19.55 -8.11
CA ASN A 218 -14.37 19.37 -6.81
C ASN A 218 -15.25 19.90 -5.67
N LYS A 219 -15.90 21.04 -5.87
CA LYS A 219 -16.84 21.61 -4.89
C LYS A 219 -18.09 20.75 -4.76
N GLU A 220 -18.58 20.22 -5.89
CA GLU A 220 -19.73 19.29 -5.89
C GLU A 220 -19.39 18.01 -5.11
N ALA A 221 -18.18 17.45 -5.26
CA ALA A 221 -17.73 16.29 -4.49
C ALA A 221 -17.68 16.56 -2.98
N VAL A 222 -17.13 17.71 -2.57
CA VAL A 222 -17.09 18.12 -1.16
C VAL A 222 -18.50 18.34 -0.62
N GLN A 223 -19.36 19.01 -1.36
CA GLN A 223 -20.75 19.24 -0.96
C GLN A 223 -21.50 17.91 -0.82
N PHE A 224 -21.28 16.97 -1.75
CA PHE A 224 -21.87 15.65 -1.68
C PHE A 224 -21.48 14.90 -0.38
N LEU A 225 -20.18 14.88 -0.02
CA LEU A 225 -19.70 14.26 1.22
C LEU A 225 -20.30 14.93 2.46
N HIS A 226 -20.42 16.27 2.45
CA HIS A 226 -21.09 17.03 3.50
C HIS A 226 -22.56 16.62 3.63
N ASP A 227 -23.27 16.47 2.51
CA ASP A 227 -24.69 16.14 2.49
C ASP A 227 -24.95 14.70 2.96
N LEU A 228 -24.07 13.74 2.64
CA LEU A 228 -24.12 12.38 3.21
C LEU A 228 -24.10 12.38 4.75
N VAL A 229 -23.31 13.29 5.34
CA VAL A 229 -23.26 13.46 6.81
C VAL A 229 -24.52 14.14 7.32
N ALA A 230 -24.96 15.21 6.67
CA ALA A 230 -26.15 15.99 7.06
C ALA A 230 -27.43 15.16 7.01
N ASP A 231 -27.56 14.31 6.00
CA ASP A 231 -28.70 13.40 5.80
C ASP A 231 -28.58 12.10 6.60
N LYS A 232 -27.49 11.93 7.38
CA LYS A 232 -27.18 10.73 8.18
C LYS A 232 -27.06 9.45 7.33
N GLU A 233 -26.64 9.58 6.10
CA GLU A 233 -26.33 8.47 5.19
C GLU A 233 -24.92 7.93 5.43
N THR A 234 -24.10 8.71 6.13
CA THR A 234 -22.83 8.29 6.73
C THR A 234 -22.66 8.87 8.13
N SER A 235 -21.74 8.28 8.93
CA SER A 235 -21.49 8.72 10.30
C SER A 235 -20.44 9.82 10.33
N ILE A 236 -20.71 10.92 11.05
CA ILE A 236 -19.66 11.93 11.31
C ILE A 236 -18.50 11.38 12.16
N GLU A 237 -18.71 10.29 12.90
CA GLU A 237 -17.67 9.69 13.74
C GLU A 237 -16.50 9.16 12.91
N GLN A 238 -16.69 8.87 11.63
CA GLN A 238 -15.64 8.37 10.73
C GLN A 238 -14.50 9.38 10.50
N ILE A 239 -14.64 10.65 10.86
CA ILE A 239 -13.53 11.63 10.87
C ILE A 239 -12.40 11.26 11.87
N ALA A 240 -12.66 10.34 12.78
CA ALA A 240 -11.69 9.80 13.71
C ALA A 240 -11.22 8.38 13.34
N ASP A 241 -11.85 7.76 12.33
CA ASP A 241 -11.55 6.39 11.95
C ASP A 241 -10.38 6.33 10.96
N LYS A 242 -9.41 5.49 11.27
CA LYS A 242 -8.42 4.92 10.35
C LYS A 242 -8.97 3.60 9.80
N TYR A 243 -8.27 2.97 8.86
CA TYR A 243 -8.71 1.70 8.27
C TYR A 243 -8.95 0.61 9.31
N ASP A 244 -8.11 0.49 10.33
CA ASP A 244 -8.27 -0.51 11.39
C ASP A 244 -9.57 -0.37 12.19
N GLN A 245 -10.11 0.84 12.33
CA GLN A 245 -11.38 1.08 13.02
C GLN A 245 -12.60 0.79 12.13
N MET A 246 -12.42 0.74 10.80
CA MET A 246 -13.52 0.38 9.89
C MET A 246 -13.84 -1.11 9.95
N ASN A 247 -12.84 -1.99 10.03
CA ASN A 247 -13.03 -3.43 9.96
C ASN A 247 -14.06 -3.98 10.97
N PRO A 248 -14.01 -3.64 12.27
CA PRO A 248 -15.06 -4.07 13.21
C PRO A 248 -16.44 -3.56 12.82
N LYS A 249 -16.56 -2.33 12.31
CA LYS A 249 -17.84 -1.74 11.90
C LYS A 249 -18.40 -2.41 10.65
N ILE A 250 -17.53 -2.81 9.70
CA ILE A 250 -17.91 -3.59 8.53
C ILE A 250 -18.43 -4.97 8.97
N ASN A 251 -17.71 -5.67 9.86
CA ASN A 251 -18.10 -6.98 10.39
C ASN A 251 -19.42 -6.95 11.15
N ASP A 252 -19.68 -5.85 11.84
CA ASP A 252 -20.95 -5.62 12.54
C ASP A 252 -22.12 -5.27 11.59
N GLY A 253 -21.87 -5.21 10.27
CA GLY A 253 -22.88 -4.84 9.26
C GLY A 253 -23.37 -3.40 9.40
N LYS A 254 -22.53 -2.48 9.88
CA LYS A 254 -22.90 -1.07 10.06
C LYS A 254 -22.89 -0.29 8.74
N TYR A 255 -22.15 -0.74 7.73
CA TYR A 255 -22.00 -0.06 6.46
C TYR A 255 -22.54 -0.90 5.31
N GLY A 256 -23.29 -0.25 4.41
CA GLY A 256 -23.76 -0.87 3.18
C GLY A 256 -22.65 -0.97 2.12
N CYS A 257 -21.87 0.10 1.97
CA CYS A 257 -20.72 0.13 1.07
C CYS A 257 -19.61 1.06 1.61
N TRP A 258 -18.42 0.92 1.06
CA TRP A 258 -17.24 1.71 1.44
C TRP A 258 -16.17 1.65 0.36
N PHE A 259 -15.23 2.58 0.40
CA PHE A 259 -13.97 2.45 -0.32
C PHE A 259 -12.90 1.89 0.60
N MET A 260 -12.12 0.93 0.08
CA MET A 260 -10.98 0.34 0.77
C MET A 260 -10.00 -0.19 -0.27
N TRP A 261 -8.74 -0.22 0.08
CA TRP A 261 -7.69 -0.77 -0.78
C TRP A 261 -8.02 -2.19 -1.23
N GLY A 262 -7.79 -2.48 -2.51
CA GLY A 262 -8.19 -3.70 -3.17
C GLY A 262 -7.37 -4.92 -2.77
N LEU A 263 -7.50 -5.34 -1.52
CA LEU A 263 -6.91 -6.56 -0.98
C LEU A 263 -8.02 -7.59 -0.78
N GLY A 264 -8.40 -8.29 -1.86
CA GLY A 264 -9.48 -9.27 -1.83
C GLY A 264 -9.29 -10.34 -0.76
N THR A 265 -8.04 -10.73 -0.49
CA THR A 265 -7.69 -11.71 0.53
C THR A 265 -7.94 -11.23 1.95
N ASP A 266 -7.86 -9.92 2.23
CA ASP A 266 -8.11 -9.39 3.58
C ASP A 266 -9.55 -9.62 4.02
N TYR A 267 -10.51 -9.57 3.11
CA TYR A 267 -11.91 -9.84 3.39
C TYR A 267 -12.29 -11.33 3.39
N ALA A 268 -11.41 -12.19 2.89
CA ALA A 268 -11.56 -13.64 2.96
C ALA A 268 -11.07 -14.24 4.29
N LYS A 269 -10.44 -13.45 5.16
CA LYS A 269 -9.96 -13.90 6.47
C LYS A 269 -11.11 -14.27 7.40
N ALA A 270 -10.86 -15.21 8.33
CA ALA A 270 -11.88 -15.77 9.21
C ALA A 270 -12.52 -14.77 10.18
N ASP A 271 -11.88 -13.65 10.45
CA ASP A 271 -12.33 -12.57 11.32
C ASP A 271 -13.10 -11.46 10.58
N MET A 272 -13.23 -11.58 9.26
CA MET A 272 -14.03 -10.68 8.42
C MET A 272 -15.30 -11.40 7.93
N LEU A 273 -16.29 -10.63 7.45
CA LEU A 273 -17.59 -11.19 6.96
C LEU A 273 -17.43 -12.27 5.89
N GLY A 274 -16.30 -12.27 5.17
CA GLY A 274 -15.99 -13.25 4.15
C GLY A 274 -16.44 -12.85 2.75
N ALA A 275 -15.86 -13.50 1.75
CA ALA A 275 -16.07 -13.19 0.34
C ALA A 275 -17.50 -13.52 -0.18
N ASP A 276 -18.29 -14.26 0.56
CA ASP A 276 -19.70 -14.54 0.29
C ASP A 276 -20.64 -13.38 0.68
N LYS A 277 -20.17 -12.47 1.53
CA LYS A 277 -20.95 -11.33 2.05
C LYS A 277 -20.42 -9.98 1.65
N ILE A 278 -19.14 -9.91 1.32
CA ILE A 278 -18.46 -8.69 0.88
C ILE A 278 -17.86 -8.94 -0.49
N HIS A 279 -18.14 -8.08 -1.45
CA HIS A 279 -17.51 -8.17 -2.76
C HIS A 279 -17.24 -6.79 -3.36
N MET A 280 -16.34 -6.78 -4.35
CA MET A 280 -16.08 -5.59 -5.14
C MET A 280 -17.16 -5.38 -6.18
N GLU A 281 -17.60 -4.15 -6.30
CA GLU A 281 -18.41 -3.67 -7.40
C GLU A 281 -17.61 -2.67 -8.25
N MET A 282 -18.09 -2.46 -9.47
CA MET A 282 -17.57 -1.37 -10.29
C MET A 282 -17.85 -0.03 -9.62
N VAL A 283 -16.87 0.86 -9.60
CA VAL A 283 -17.05 2.23 -9.08
C VAL A 283 -18.20 2.90 -9.83
N PRO A 284 -19.19 3.50 -9.16
CA PRO A 284 -20.31 4.14 -9.82
C PRO A 284 -19.89 5.34 -10.67
N ASP A 285 -20.51 5.53 -11.83
CA ASP A 285 -20.33 6.72 -12.65
C ASP A 285 -21.14 7.89 -12.07
N PHE A 286 -20.46 8.83 -11.44
CA PHE A 286 -21.09 10.07 -10.92
C PHE A 286 -21.05 11.20 -11.93
N SER A 287 -20.14 11.14 -12.90
CA SER A 287 -20.00 12.18 -13.93
C SER A 287 -21.12 12.13 -14.99
N GLY A 288 -21.77 10.97 -15.14
CA GLY A 288 -22.74 10.71 -16.20
C GLY A 288 -22.12 10.62 -17.60
N LYS A 289 -20.78 10.48 -17.69
CA LYS A 289 -20.05 10.42 -18.97
C LYS A 289 -19.68 9.00 -19.38
N GLY A 290 -20.03 8.00 -18.56
CA GLY A 290 -19.61 6.61 -18.75
C GLY A 290 -18.17 6.34 -18.30
N GLU A 291 -17.55 7.30 -17.64
CA GLU A 291 -16.19 7.18 -17.09
C GLU A 291 -16.28 6.76 -15.62
N ARG A 292 -15.46 5.75 -15.26
CA ARG A 292 -15.36 5.25 -13.88
C ARG A 292 -13.95 5.50 -13.39
N ALA A 293 -13.79 6.49 -12.54
CA ALA A 293 -12.49 6.84 -11.97
C ALA A 293 -12.19 5.99 -10.74
N ILE A 294 -10.96 5.54 -10.64
CA ILE A 294 -10.44 4.84 -9.46
C ILE A 294 -9.19 5.54 -8.96
N PHE A 295 -9.12 5.77 -7.66
CA PHE A 295 -7.90 6.30 -7.04
C PHE A 295 -6.89 5.16 -6.90
N THR A 296 -5.67 5.41 -7.35
CA THR A 296 -4.57 4.44 -7.28
C THR A 296 -3.39 5.02 -6.53
N ASP A 297 -2.65 4.18 -5.84
CA ASP A 297 -1.31 4.47 -5.34
C ASP A 297 -0.31 3.44 -5.88
N SER A 298 0.96 3.62 -5.57
CA SER A 298 1.96 2.60 -5.81
C SER A 298 2.96 2.55 -4.67
N TRP A 299 3.59 1.40 -4.53
CA TRP A 299 4.68 1.20 -3.61
C TRP A 299 5.97 0.94 -4.39
N ASN A 300 7.04 1.55 -3.94
CA ASN A 300 8.30 1.58 -4.64
C ASN A 300 9.43 1.04 -3.76
N TYR A 301 10.35 0.31 -4.37
CA TYR A 301 11.62 -0.03 -3.75
C TYR A 301 12.65 1.04 -4.13
N VAL A 302 13.25 1.69 -3.13
CA VAL A 302 14.24 2.76 -3.33
C VAL A 302 15.58 2.38 -2.71
N LEU A 303 16.67 2.82 -3.33
CA LEU A 303 18.03 2.60 -2.86
C LEU A 303 18.50 3.79 -2.03
N ASN A 304 18.85 3.53 -0.76
CA ASN A 304 19.49 4.52 0.11
C ASN A 304 20.85 4.93 -0.47
N LYS A 305 21.03 6.20 -0.79
CA LYS A 305 22.27 6.72 -1.37
C LYS A 305 23.49 6.51 -0.47
N ALA A 306 23.30 6.46 0.86
CA ALA A 306 24.34 6.20 1.83
C ALA A 306 24.73 4.71 1.97
N SER A 307 23.99 3.80 1.31
CA SER A 307 24.26 2.35 1.38
C SER A 307 25.71 2.03 1.03
N LYS A 308 26.27 1.06 1.72
CA LYS A 308 27.60 0.47 1.46
C LYS A 308 27.52 -0.82 0.62
N ASN A 309 26.31 -1.32 0.38
CA ASN A 309 26.04 -2.58 -0.30
C ASN A 309 25.34 -2.36 -1.64
N LYS A 310 25.75 -1.30 -2.38
CA LYS A 310 25.04 -0.87 -3.60
C LYS A 310 24.94 -1.95 -4.66
N ASP A 311 25.97 -2.76 -4.85
CA ASP A 311 25.95 -3.83 -5.87
C ASP A 311 24.89 -4.89 -5.54
N ALA A 312 24.77 -5.29 -4.29
CA ALA A 312 23.74 -6.21 -3.85
C ALA A 312 22.34 -5.58 -3.93
N ALA A 313 22.22 -4.30 -3.54
CA ALA A 313 20.96 -3.56 -3.66
C ALA A 313 20.49 -3.42 -5.12
N VAL A 314 21.40 -3.11 -6.04
CA VAL A 314 21.10 -3.04 -7.49
C VAL A 314 20.63 -4.42 -7.98
N LYS A 315 21.31 -5.51 -7.61
CA LYS A 315 20.92 -6.86 -8.01
C LYS A 315 19.51 -7.24 -7.50
N PHE A 316 19.20 -6.88 -6.25
CA PHE A 316 17.84 -7.04 -5.70
C PHE A 316 16.83 -6.24 -6.51
N LEU A 317 17.10 -4.95 -6.75
CA LEU A 317 16.20 -4.05 -7.48
C LEU A 317 16.00 -4.46 -8.94
N GLN A 318 17.04 -5.00 -9.60
CA GLN A 318 16.91 -5.57 -10.95
C GLN A 318 15.92 -6.74 -10.96
N TYR A 319 16.01 -7.64 -9.97
CA TYR A 319 15.05 -8.74 -9.85
C TYR A 319 13.64 -8.23 -9.56
N MET A 320 13.47 -7.23 -8.68
CA MET A 320 12.16 -6.66 -8.39
C MET A 320 11.55 -5.89 -9.56
N ALA A 321 12.38 -5.32 -10.44
CA ALA A 321 11.95 -4.66 -11.67
C ALA A 321 11.60 -5.64 -12.80
N ASP A 322 12.02 -6.89 -12.69
CA ASP A 322 11.80 -7.92 -13.70
C ASP A 322 10.47 -8.64 -13.51
N GLU A 323 10.02 -9.34 -14.56
CA GLU A 323 8.77 -10.12 -14.58
C GLU A 323 8.72 -11.13 -13.43
N GLY A 324 9.82 -11.87 -13.19
CA GLY A 324 9.89 -12.90 -12.16
C GLY A 324 9.72 -12.35 -10.74
N GLY A 325 10.32 -11.21 -10.42
CA GLY A 325 10.18 -10.57 -9.11
C GLY A 325 8.78 -10.01 -8.88
N MET A 326 8.18 -9.45 -9.93
CA MET A 326 6.82 -8.94 -9.89
C MET A 326 5.79 -10.06 -9.69
N GLU A 327 5.93 -11.19 -10.43
CA GLU A 327 5.07 -12.36 -10.25
C GLU A 327 5.22 -12.99 -8.85
N ALA A 328 6.45 -13.05 -8.32
CA ALA A 328 6.70 -13.54 -6.97
C ALA A 328 5.98 -12.68 -5.92
N SER A 329 6.03 -11.37 -6.07
CA SER A 329 5.35 -10.42 -5.18
C SER A 329 3.83 -10.52 -5.28
N TYR A 330 3.29 -10.65 -6.50
CA TYR A 330 1.85 -10.87 -6.71
C TYR A 330 1.37 -12.14 -6.01
N LYS A 331 2.07 -13.26 -6.21
CA LYS A 331 1.71 -14.57 -5.63
C LYS A 331 1.75 -14.57 -4.10
N ALA A 332 2.67 -13.81 -3.50
CA ALA A 332 2.84 -13.77 -2.06
C ALA A 332 1.87 -12.79 -1.39
N PHE A 333 1.66 -11.62 -1.99
CA PHE A 333 1.00 -10.52 -1.31
C PHE A 333 -0.37 -10.15 -1.91
N ASP A 334 -0.79 -10.83 -3.00
CA ASP A 334 -2.03 -10.54 -3.74
C ASP A 334 -2.17 -9.04 -4.10
N ARG A 335 -1.01 -8.40 -4.40
CA ARG A 335 -0.94 -7.00 -4.76
C ARG A 335 -0.95 -6.83 -6.27
N TYR A 336 -1.73 -5.89 -6.80
CA TYR A 336 -1.81 -5.68 -8.23
C TYR A 336 -0.43 -5.34 -8.82
N PRO A 337 0.06 -6.09 -9.84
CA PRO A 337 1.39 -5.85 -10.39
C PRO A 337 1.51 -4.47 -11.02
N ALA A 338 2.61 -3.76 -10.74
CA ALA A 338 2.87 -2.47 -11.36
C ALA A 338 3.31 -2.60 -12.84
N ARG A 339 3.83 -3.77 -13.25
CA ARG A 339 4.21 -4.07 -14.64
C ARG A 339 2.98 -4.46 -15.46
N LYS A 340 2.82 -3.84 -16.63
CA LYS A 340 1.71 -4.09 -17.55
C LYS A 340 1.68 -5.54 -18.05
N ASP A 341 2.83 -6.09 -18.45
CA ASP A 341 2.95 -7.45 -18.98
C ASP A 341 2.63 -8.54 -17.94
N VAL A 342 2.83 -8.27 -16.66
CA VAL A 342 2.43 -9.17 -15.56
C VAL A 342 0.95 -9.00 -15.22
N ALA A 343 0.45 -7.77 -15.23
CA ALA A 343 -0.95 -7.45 -14.93
C ALA A 343 -1.93 -8.00 -16.00
N GLU A 344 -1.47 -8.21 -17.24
CA GLU A 344 -2.26 -8.75 -18.35
C GLU A 344 -2.38 -10.27 -18.37
N LYS A 345 -1.63 -11.00 -17.54
CA LYS A 345 -1.65 -12.47 -17.42
C LYS A 345 -2.74 -12.96 -16.49
#